data_eeade05a099d781ab028679bf8db551b
#
_entry.id   eeade05a099d781ab028679bf8db551b
#
_cell.length_a   1.000
_cell.length_b   1.000
_cell.length_c   1.000
_cell.angle_alpha   90.00
_cell.angle_beta   90.00
_cell.angle_gamma   90.00
#
_symmetry.space_group_name_H-M   'P 1'
#
loop_
_entity.id
_entity.type
_entity.pdbx_description
1 polymer ?
#
loop_
_entity_poly.entity_id
_entity_poly.type
_entity_poly.pdbx_seq_one_letter_code
_entity_poly.pdbx_strand_id
1 'polypeptide(L)'
;MAVYKPFKAYRPKPEEAGKVAAPPYDVMNSEEARDMVKGKPLSFLHVGKPEVDLDPSIDLYDPRVYEKGKENLHKLIDEGHLTEDPEPYFYVYAQTMDGRTQYGLVGCASVDDY
;
A
#
# COMPACT_ATOMS: atom_id res chain seq x y z
N MET A 1 6.82 27.49 -8.09
CA MET A 1 6.90 26.35 -9.04
C MET A 1 6.96 25.06 -8.27
N ALA A 2 6.13 24.09 -8.61
CA ALA A 2 6.14 22.79 -7.93
C ALA A 2 7.40 22.00 -8.31
N VAL A 3 7.99 21.33 -7.32
CA VAL A 3 9.12 20.44 -7.54
C VAL A 3 8.58 19.01 -7.59
N TYR A 4 8.90 18.29 -8.67
CA TYR A 4 8.42 16.93 -8.92
C TYR A 4 9.62 16.05 -9.27
N LYS A 5 9.89 15.05 -8.45
CA LYS A 5 11.10 14.23 -8.55
C LYS A 5 10.80 12.72 -8.63
N PRO A 6 11.68 11.95 -9.27
CA PRO A 6 11.61 10.50 -9.21
C PRO A 6 11.95 9.99 -7.80
N PHE A 7 11.60 8.76 -7.53
CA PHE A 7 11.88 8.12 -6.25
C PHE A 7 12.07 6.61 -6.42
N LYS A 8 12.66 5.98 -5.42
CA LYS A 8 12.80 4.52 -5.39
C LYS A 8 11.56 3.93 -4.72
N ALA A 9 10.71 3.28 -5.50
CA ALA A 9 9.52 2.64 -4.96
C ALA A 9 9.85 1.25 -4.41
N TYR A 10 9.10 0.82 -3.40
CA TYR A 10 9.03 -0.56 -2.99
C TYR A 10 7.91 -1.23 -3.77
N ARG A 11 8.24 -2.28 -4.52
CA ARG A 11 7.27 -2.97 -5.38
C ARG A 11 7.32 -4.48 -5.16
N PRO A 12 6.16 -5.16 -5.26
CA PRO A 12 6.15 -6.62 -5.21
C PRO A 12 6.73 -7.21 -6.50
N LYS A 13 7.18 -8.46 -6.41
CA LYS A 13 7.57 -9.22 -7.60
C LYS A 13 6.35 -9.42 -8.49
N PRO A 14 6.49 -9.44 -9.83
CA PRO A 14 5.35 -9.61 -10.73
C PRO A 14 4.48 -10.82 -10.40
N GLU A 15 5.08 -11.95 -10.01
CA GLU A 15 4.36 -13.18 -9.67
C GLU A 15 3.57 -13.08 -8.36
N GLU A 16 3.91 -12.11 -7.50
CA GLU A 16 3.24 -11.89 -6.22
C GLU A 16 2.33 -10.66 -6.21
N ALA A 17 2.40 -9.82 -7.26
CA ALA A 17 1.71 -8.54 -7.29
C ALA A 17 0.21 -8.67 -7.01
N GLY A 18 -0.45 -9.68 -7.58
CA GLY A 18 -1.86 -9.91 -7.35
C GLY A 18 -2.22 -10.30 -5.91
N LYS A 19 -1.25 -10.85 -5.19
CA LYS A 19 -1.44 -11.22 -3.77
C LYS A 19 -1.22 -10.05 -2.83
N VAL A 20 -0.38 -9.09 -3.23
CA VAL A 20 -0.06 -7.90 -2.44
C VAL A 20 -1.06 -6.78 -2.68
N ALA A 21 -1.50 -6.61 -3.93
CA ALA A 21 -2.42 -5.54 -4.30
C ALA A 21 -3.71 -5.59 -3.49
N ALA A 22 -4.17 -4.44 -3.05
CA ALA A 22 -5.35 -4.31 -2.22
C ALA A 22 -6.13 -3.05 -2.61
N PRO A 23 -7.45 -3.02 -2.38
CA PRO A 23 -8.23 -1.78 -2.53
C PRO A 23 -7.73 -0.70 -1.58
N PRO A 24 -8.01 0.59 -1.87
CA PRO A 24 -7.70 1.67 -0.95
C PRO A 24 -8.37 1.46 0.41
N TYR A 25 -7.71 1.92 1.46
CA TYR A 25 -8.17 1.70 2.84
C TYR A 25 -9.53 2.36 3.14
N ASP A 26 -9.88 3.40 2.40
CA ASP A 26 -11.06 4.22 2.65
C ASP A 26 -12.34 3.75 1.93
N VAL A 27 -12.26 2.67 1.15
CA VAL A 27 -13.41 2.13 0.43
C VAL A 27 -14.12 0.99 1.17
N MET A 28 -13.65 0.64 2.37
CA MET A 28 -14.23 -0.45 3.15
C MET A 28 -14.10 -0.16 4.65
N ASN A 29 -14.97 -0.79 5.44
CA ASN A 29 -14.86 -0.75 6.90
C ASN A 29 -13.93 -1.87 7.38
N SER A 30 -13.63 -1.87 8.69
CA SER A 30 -12.69 -2.84 9.27
C SER A 30 -13.20 -4.28 9.23
N GLU A 31 -14.51 -4.48 9.36
CA GLU A 31 -15.10 -5.82 9.28
C GLU A 31 -14.96 -6.41 7.88
N GLU A 32 -15.27 -5.62 6.85
CA GLU A 32 -15.07 -6.01 5.46
C GLU A 32 -13.61 -6.31 5.16
N ALA A 33 -12.70 -5.49 5.68
CA ALA A 33 -11.26 -5.69 5.50
C ALA A 33 -10.80 -7.00 6.16
N ARG A 34 -11.30 -7.34 7.36
CA ARG A 34 -10.98 -8.59 8.03
C ARG A 34 -11.41 -9.79 7.20
N ASP A 35 -12.57 -9.71 6.57
CA ASP A 35 -13.03 -10.78 5.68
C ASP A 35 -12.18 -10.90 4.43
N MET A 36 -11.75 -9.77 3.87
CA MET A 36 -10.93 -9.76 2.65
C MET A 36 -9.53 -10.34 2.86
N VAL A 37 -8.96 -10.22 4.06
CA VAL A 37 -7.59 -10.72 4.31
C VAL A 37 -7.54 -12.18 4.73
N LYS A 38 -8.67 -12.83 4.92
CA LYS A 38 -8.70 -14.25 5.29
C LYS A 38 -8.00 -15.09 4.24
N GLY A 39 -6.96 -15.83 4.66
CA GLY A 39 -6.14 -16.62 3.75
C GLY A 39 -5.24 -15.81 2.82
N LYS A 40 -5.05 -14.52 3.08
CA LYS A 40 -4.24 -13.63 2.23
C LYS A 40 -3.18 -12.90 3.06
N PRO A 41 -2.13 -13.60 3.52
CA PRO A 41 -1.12 -13.02 4.41
C PRO A 41 -0.27 -11.93 3.75
N LEU A 42 -0.19 -11.88 2.42
CA LEU A 42 0.61 -10.89 1.70
C LEU A 42 -0.17 -9.65 1.32
N SER A 43 -1.49 -9.60 1.58
CA SER A 43 -2.31 -8.45 1.19
C SER A 43 -1.82 -7.16 1.84
N PHE A 44 -1.69 -6.10 1.07
CA PHE A 44 -1.30 -4.78 1.56
C PHE A 44 -2.33 -4.19 2.53
N LEU A 45 -3.52 -4.76 2.63
CA LEU A 45 -4.50 -4.36 3.66
C LEU A 45 -3.96 -4.54 5.07
N HIS A 46 -3.04 -5.45 5.30
CA HIS A 46 -2.37 -5.59 6.61
C HIS A 46 -1.55 -4.34 6.96
N VAL A 47 -1.18 -3.54 5.97
CA VAL A 47 -0.49 -2.25 6.16
C VAL A 47 -1.48 -1.09 6.18
N GLY A 48 -2.39 -1.05 5.20
CA GLY A 48 -3.36 0.04 5.06
C GLY A 48 -4.45 0.04 6.13
N LYS A 49 -4.85 -1.15 6.60
CA LYS A 49 -5.83 -1.33 7.68
C LYS A 49 -5.29 -2.36 8.68
N PRO A 50 -4.25 -1.99 9.44
CA PRO A 50 -3.58 -2.96 10.33
C PRO A 50 -4.47 -3.49 11.46
N GLU A 51 -5.58 -2.84 11.75
CA GLU A 51 -6.56 -3.31 12.72
C GLU A 51 -7.12 -4.70 12.39
N VAL A 52 -6.96 -5.18 11.13
CA VAL A 52 -7.39 -6.53 10.75
C VAL A 52 -6.62 -7.63 11.51
N ASP A 53 -5.43 -7.30 12.00
CA ASP A 53 -4.57 -8.22 12.76
C ASP A 53 -4.65 -8.01 14.26
N LEU A 54 -5.55 -7.13 14.72
CA LEU A 54 -5.72 -6.80 16.13
C LEU A 54 -7.12 -7.14 16.60
N ASP A 55 -7.31 -7.12 17.94
CA ASP A 55 -8.61 -7.36 18.54
C ASP A 55 -9.62 -6.29 18.08
N PRO A 56 -10.83 -6.68 17.65
CA PRO A 56 -11.84 -5.73 17.20
C PRO A 56 -12.25 -4.66 18.21
N SER A 57 -12.00 -4.88 19.50
CA SER A 57 -12.30 -3.92 20.56
C SER A 57 -11.32 -2.75 20.63
N ILE A 58 -10.18 -2.83 19.92
CA ILE A 58 -9.17 -1.78 19.94
C ILE A 58 -9.64 -0.58 19.09
N ASP A 59 -9.51 0.63 19.64
CA ASP A 59 -9.84 1.87 18.94
C ASP A 59 -8.93 2.03 17.71
N LEU A 60 -9.50 2.48 16.59
CA LEU A 60 -8.77 2.65 15.33
C LEU A 60 -7.64 3.67 15.42
N TYR A 61 -7.70 4.59 16.40
CA TYR A 61 -6.67 5.59 16.64
C TYR A 61 -5.69 5.18 17.76
N ASP A 62 -5.81 3.95 18.27
CA ASP A 62 -4.87 3.44 19.27
C ASP A 62 -3.46 3.34 18.65
N PRO A 63 -2.41 3.75 19.38
CA PRO A 63 -1.03 3.65 18.88
C PRO A 63 -0.63 2.25 18.39
N ARG A 64 -1.24 1.19 18.96
CA ARG A 64 -0.97 -0.19 18.54
C ARG A 64 -1.34 -0.45 17.09
N VAL A 65 -2.35 0.25 16.55
CA VAL A 65 -2.74 0.14 15.15
C VAL A 65 -1.61 0.62 14.24
N TYR A 66 -1.02 1.76 14.55
CA TYR A 66 0.08 2.32 13.78
C TYR A 66 1.35 1.47 13.89
N GLU A 67 1.64 0.97 15.08
CA GLU A 67 2.77 0.07 15.30
C GLU A 67 2.61 -1.24 14.52
N LYS A 68 1.40 -1.77 14.48
CA LYS A 68 1.12 -2.99 13.72
C LYS A 68 1.27 -2.76 12.22
N GLY A 69 0.84 -1.62 11.72
CA GLY A 69 1.04 -1.25 10.31
C GLY A 69 2.52 -1.18 9.95
N LYS A 70 3.31 -0.55 10.79
CA LYS A 70 4.76 -0.46 10.61
C LYS A 70 5.40 -1.85 10.61
N GLU A 71 5.04 -2.69 11.58
CA GLU A 71 5.53 -4.06 11.69
C GLU A 71 5.19 -4.87 10.43
N ASN A 72 3.94 -4.78 9.96
CA ASN A 72 3.49 -5.50 8.78
C ASN A 72 4.21 -5.04 7.51
N LEU A 73 4.45 -3.73 7.36
CA LEU A 73 5.21 -3.20 6.23
C LEU A 73 6.64 -3.71 6.23
N HIS A 74 7.31 -3.62 7.38
CA HIS A 74 8.69 -4.09 7.51
C HIS A 74 8.80 -5.59 7.26
N LYS A 75 7.81 -6.37 7.68
CA LYS A 75 7.76 -7.80 7.41
C LYS A 75 7.70 -8.11 5.92
N LEU A 76 6.88 -7.39 5.16
CA LEU A 76 6.80 -7.55 3.71
C LEU A 76 8.15 -7.24 3.05
N ILE A 77 8.84 -6.21 3.52
CA ILE A 77 10.15 -5.81 2.99
C ILE A 77 11.22 -6.85 3.36
N ASP A 78 11.29 -7.24 4.63
CA ASP A 78 12.32 -8.15 5.15
C ASP A 78 12.19 -9.56 4.56
N GLU A 79 10.97 -10.00 4.28
CA GLU A 79 10.72 -11.31 3.66
C GLU A 79 10.83 -11.28 2.13
N GLY A 80 11.18 -10.14 1.54
CA GLY A 80 11.42 -10.01 0.10
C GLY A 80 10.16 -9.91 -0.75
N HIS A 81 8.98 -9.67 -0.14
CA HIS A 81 7.72 -9.50 -0.87
C HIS A 81 7.60 -8.09 -1.47
N LEU A 82 8.26 -7.11 -0.87
CA LEU A 82 8.43 -5.77 -1.42
C LEU A 82 9.91 -5.48 -1.55
N THR A 83 10.33 -5.05 -2.74
CA THR A 83 11.73 -4.77 -3.05
C THR A 83 11.88 -3.34 -3.50
N GLU A 84 12.87 -2.63 -2.94
CA GLU A 84 13.19 -1.27 -3.37
C GLU A 84 13.83 -1.28 -4.75
N ASP A 85 13.37 -0.40 -5.64
CA ASP A 85 14.01 -0.23 -6.94
C ASP A 85 15.45 0.27 -6.78
N PRO A 86 16.37 -0.16 -7.65
CA PRO A 86 17.81 0.17 -7.51
C PRO A 86 18.13 1.64 -7.77
N GLU A 87 17.27 2.34 -8.50
CA GLU A 87 17.45 3.74 -8.88
C GLU A 87 16.13 4.49 -8.76
N PRO A 88 16.18 5.83 -8.61
CA PRO A 88 14.95 6.63 -8.64
C PRO A 88 14.31 6.60 -10.03
N TYR A 89 12.99 6.39 -10.08
CA TYR A 89 12.21 6.40 -11.31
C TYR A 89 10.95 7.23 -11.12
N PHE A 90 10.39 7.68 -12.23
CA PHE A 90 8.98 8.02 -12.32
C PHE A 90 8.23 6.76 -12.68
N TYR A 91 6.99 6.64 -12.23
CA TYR A 91 6.19 5.46 -12.49
C TYR A 91 4.96 5.83 -13.29
N VAL A 92 4.57 4.94 -14.19
CA VAL A 92 3.33 5.11 -14.95
C VAL A 92 2.24 4.32 -14.25
N TYR A 93 1.17 5.02 -13.86
CA TYR A 93 -0.02 4.40 -13.29
C TYR A 93 -1.07 4.29 -14.40
N ALA A 94 -1.49 3.08 -14.70
CA ALA A 94 -2.53 2.82 -15.69
C ALA A 94 -3.80 2.36 -14.99
N GLN A 95 -4.90 3.05 -15.22
CA GLN A 95 -6.19 2.70 -14.66
C GLN A 95 -7.18 2.46 -15.79
N THR A 96 -7.77 1.27 -15.81
CA THR A 96 -8.77 0.88 -16.80
C THR A 96 -10.14 0.79 -16.15
N MET A 97 -11.11 1.51 -16.71
CA MET A 97 -12.49 1.49 -16.25
C MET A 97 -13.39 1.59 -17.47
N ASP A 98 -14.40 0.71 -17.56
CA ASP A 98 -15.37 0.68 -18.67
C ASP A 98 -14.69 0.61 -20.05
N GLY A 99 -13.60 -0.15 -20.15
CA GLY A 99 -12.85 -0.31 -21.40
C GLY A 99 -11.94 0.85 -21.77
N ARG A 100 -11.88 1.90 -20.93
CA ARG A 100 -11.00 3.05 -21.16
C ARG A 100 -9.83 3.00 -20.18
N THR A 101 -8.62 3.21 -20.71
CA THR A 101 -7.40 3.25 -19.90
C THR A 101 -6.89 4.67 -19.81
N GLN A 102 -6.65 5.15 -18.59
CA GLN A 102 -6.01 6.43 -18.34
C GLN A 102 -4.65 6.17 -17.73
N TYR A 103 -3.69 7.03 -18.09
CA TYR A 103 -2.32 6.93 -17.60
C TYR A 103 -1.99 8.17 -16.77
N GLY A 104 -1.27 7.95 -15.69
CA GLY A 104 -0.77 9.02 -14.84
C GLY A 104 0.70 8.83 -14.55
N LEU A 105 1.38 9.93 -14.27
CA LEU A 105 2.79 9.90 -13.87
C LEU A 105 2.89 10.05 -12.36
N VAL A 106 3.53 9.09 -11.71
CA VAL A 106 3.71 9.05 -10.26
C VAL A 106 5.12 9.50 -9.91
N GLY A 107 5.24 10.44 -9.01
CA GLY A 107 6.51 10.96 -8.52
C GLY A 107 6.33 11.61 -7.16
N CYS A 108 7.38 12.18 -6.63
CA CYS A 108 7.34 12.90 -5.36
C CYS A 108 7.25 14.40 -5.60
N ALA A 109 6.21 15.01 -5.03
CA ALA A 109 6.05 16.46 -5.06
C ALA A 109 6.52 17.05 -3.72
N SER A 110 7.23 18.18 -3.77
CA SER A 110 7.62 18.88 -2.56
C SER A 110 6.39 19.47 -1.89
N VAL A 111 6.21 19.16 -0.61
CA VAL A 111 5.09 19.70 0.18
C VAL A 111 5.25 21.20 0.37
N ASP A 112 6.48 21.68 0.51
CA ASP A 112 6.77 23.10 0.73
C ASP A 112 6.52 23.95 -0.53
N ASP A 113 6.67 23.33 -1.71
CA ASP A 113 6.52 24.03 -2.99
C ASP A 113 5.17 23.76 -3.66
N TYR A 114 4.37 22.89 -3.07
CA TYR A 114 3.07 22.50 -3.59
C TYR A 114 1.96 23.36 -2.97
#